data_f8ddfa4d6278ac56ef31abb189194a77
#
_entry.id   f8ddfa4d6278ac56ef31abb189194a77
#
_cell.length_a   1.000
_cell.length_b   1.000
_cell.length_c   1.000
_cell.angle_alpha   90.00
_cell.angle_beta   90.00
_cell.angle_gamma   90.00
#
_symmetry.space_group_name_H-M   'P 1'
#
loop_
_entity.id
_entity.type
_entity.pdbx_description
1 polymer ?
#
loop_
_entity_poly.entity_id
_entity_poly.type
_entity_poly.pdbx_seq_one_letter_code
_entity_poly.pdbx_strand_id
1 'polypeptide(L)'
;FIIGLLTLTIIGAGIWSMTKVPIDAVPDITNNQVQVITQSPNLGTEDIEQIITYPVEVAMSNLPNVEEIRSISRFGLSVVTIVFDDDMGTYLPRQLVAEKLNEVKEQIPEGFGEPSMGPISTGLGEIYQYTLKVKPEYRDTYSISDLRTMQDWIVQRQMAMVDGVVEVNAIGGKIKQKKGGQNDVSHWTHLIVLPPNLIRHKAESI
;
A
#
# COMPACT_ATOMS: atom_id res chain seq x y z
N PHE A 1 25.95 42.56 -32.73
CA PHE A 1 24.90 41.67 -33.27
C PHE A 1 25.07 40.22 -32.75
N ILE A 2 26.26 39.62 -32.92
CA ILE A 2 26.55 38.24 -32.53
C ILE A 2 26.34 38.00 -31.02
N ILE A 3 26.82 38.90 -30.15
CA ILE A 3 26.65 38.83 -28.69
C ILE A 3 25.18 38.91 -28.31
N GLY A 4 24.37 39.79 -28.95
CA GLY A 4 22.96 39.90 -28.71
C GLY A 4 22.17 38.64 -29.10
N LEU A 5 22.54 37.99 -30.22
CA LEU A 5 21.95 36.73 -30.64
C LEU A 5 22.27 35.57 -29.66
N LEU A 6 23.53 35.52 -29.19
CA LEU A 6 24.00 34.49 -28.25
C LEU A 6 23.30 34.64 -26.89
N THR A 7 23.15 35.86 -26.37
CA THR A 7 22.41 36.07 -25.11
C THR A 7 20.93 35.70 -25.24
N LEU A 8 20.30 36.00 -26.35
CA LEU A 8 18.90 35.64 -26.57
C LEU A 8 18.69 34.15 -26.68
N THR A 9 19.65 33.41 -27.27
CA THR A 9 19.64 31.95 -27.36
C THR A 9 19.81 31.31 -25.98
N ILE A 10 20.71 31.83 -25.13
CA ILE A 10 20.90 31.34 -23.76
C ILE A 10 19.66 31.58 -22.91
N ILE A 11 19.03 32.73 -23.01
CA ILE A 11 17.78 33.06 -22.31
C ILE A 11 16.67 32.08 -22.74
N GLY A 12 16.49 31.90 -24.05
CA GLY A 12 15.49 30.94 -24.57
C GLY A 12 15.73 29.49 -24.11
N ALA A 13 16.98 29.06 -24.16
CA ALA A 13 17.34 27.72 -23.66
C ALA A 13 17.13 27.57 -22.13
N GLY A 14 17.41 28.62 -21.36
CA GLY A 14 17.18 28.67 -19.93
C GLY A 14 15.70 28.55 -19.55
N ILE A 15 14.83 29.32 -20.23
CA ILE A 15 13.38 29.27 -20.04
C ILE A 15 12.85 27.87 -20.42
N TRP A 16 13.28 27.33 -21.54
CA TRP A 16 12.88 26.01 -21.97
C TRP A 16 13.34 24.89 -21.00
N SER A 17 14.58 24.98 -20.50
CA SER A 17 15.09 24.05 -19.49
C SER A 17 14.30 24.12 -18.18
N MET A 18 13.93 25.32 -17.75
CA MET A 18 13.16 25.55 -16.53
C MET A 18 11.78 24.86 -16.55
N THR A 19 11.14 24.73 -17.73
CA THR A 19 9.86 24.02 -17.87
C THR A 19 9.99 22.49 -17.81
N LYS A 20 11.19 21.97 -17.90
CA LYS A 20 11.47 20.53 -17.88
C LYS A 20 12.05 20.02 -16.56
N VAL A 21 12.40 20.92 -15.66
CA VAL A 21 12.88 20.53 -14.33
C VAL A 21 11.70 19.97 -13.54
N PRO A 22 11.71 18.69 -13.16
CA PRO A 22 10.71 18.15 -12.24
C PRO A 22 10.86 18.88 -10.89
N ILE A 23 9.84 19.63 -10.52
CA ILE A 23 9.79 20.32 -9.23
C ILE A 23 9.05 19.38 -8.27
N ASP A 24 9.79 18.56 -7.56
CA ASP A 24 9.25 17.87 -6.40
C ASP A 24 9.19 18.84 -5.23
N ALA A 25 7.99 19.04 -4.72
CA ALA A 25 7.74 19.95 -3.60
C ALA A 25 8.40 19.46 -2.29
N VAL A 26 8.65 18.17 -2.18
CA VAL A 26 9.37 17.52 -1.07
C VAL A 26 10.23 16.41 -1.68
N PRO A 27 11.55 16.37 -1.40
CA PRO A 27 12.37 15.24 -1.83
C PRO A 27 11.84 13.96 -1.19
N ASP A 28 11.67 12.91 -1.97
CA ASP A 28 11.34 11.58 -1.45
C ASP A 28 12.58 11.03 -0.75
N ILE A 29 12.55 11.07 0.58
CA ILE A 29 13.58 10.53 1.47
C ILE A 29 13.19 9.15 1.99
N THR A 30 12.16 8.52 1.42
CA THR A 30 11.70 7.20 1.84
C THR A 30 12.63 6.15 1.25
N ASN A 31 13.23 5.35 2.12
CA ASN A 31 14.05 4.22 1.71
C ASN A 31 13.24 3.27 0.83
N ASN A 32 13.93 2.62 -0.11
CA ASN A 32 13.36 1.57 -0.94
C ASN A 32 13.02 0.35 -0.07
N GLN A 33 11.76 0.24 0.37
CA GLN A 33 11.35 -0.76 1.34
C GLN A 33 10.18 -1.61 0.85
N VAL A 34 10.19 -2.87 1.24
CA VAL A 34 9.09 -3.81 1.06
C VAL A 34 8.62 -4.31 2.42
N GLN A 35 7.32 -4.27 2.66
CA GLN A 35 6.72 -4.78 3.88
C GLN A 35 6.07 -6.12 3.64
N VAL A 36 6.29 -7.07 4.54
CA VAL A 36 5.58 -8.35 4.63
C VAL A 36 4.72 -8.32 5.87
N ILE A 37 3.42 -8.50 5.69
CA ILE A 37 2.42 -8.41 6.74
C ILE A 37 1.75 -9.77 6.90
N THR A 38 1.73 -10.30 8.11
CA THR A 38 1.02 -11.55 8.44
C THR A 38 0.04 -11.29 9.57
N GLN A 39 -1.20 -11.69 9.37
CA GLN A 39 -2.26 -11.58 10.37
C GLN A 39 -2.59 -12.97 10.92
N SER A 40 -2.48 -13.13 12.24
CA SER A 40 -2.80 -14.35 12.97
C SER A 40 -3.54 -14.02 14.29
N PRO A 41 -4.85 -13.75 14.22
CA PRO A 41 -5.60 -13.17 15.34
C PRO A 41 -5.62 -14.00 16.63
N ASN A 42 -5.18 -15.26 16.57
CA ASN A 42 -5.24 -16.18 17.71
C ASN A 42 -3.88 -16.42 18.39
N LEU A 43 -2.81 -15.80 17.92
CA LEU A 43 -1.46 -16.00 18.46
C LEU A 43 -1.02 -14.87 19.39
N GLY A 44 -0.32 -15.25 20.46
CA GLY A 44 0.41 -14.33 21.32
C GLY A 44 1.62 -13.72 20.61
N THR A 45 2.15 -12.62 21.16
CA THR A 45 3.28 -11.90 20.56
C THR A 45 4.52 -12.77 20.41
N GLU A 46 4.82 -13.61 21.43
CA GLU A 46 5.97 -14.50 21.42
C GLU A 46 5.82 -15.63 20.38
N ASP A 47 4.61 -16.21 20.29
CA ASP A 47 4.31 -17.24 19.28
C ASP A 47 4.41 -16.68 17.86
N ILE A 48 3.92 -15.45 17.64
CA ILE A 48 4.03 -14.77 16.36
C ILE A 48 5.49 -14.55 15.98
N GLU A 49 6.32 -14.15 16.93
CA GLU A 49 7.74 -13.93 16.68
C GLU A 49 8.44 -15.22 16.28
N GLN A 50 8.20 -16.31 17.01
CA GLN A 50 8.89 -17.58 16.76
C GLN A 50 8.38 -18.30 15.52
N ILE A 51 7.05 -18.32 15.30
CA ILE A 51 6.43 -19.14 14.26
C ILE A 51 6.32 -18.37 12.92
N ILE A 52 6.21 -17.05 12.96
CA ILE A 52 5.93 -16.24 11.77
C ILE A 52 7.06 -15.28 11.49
N THR A 53 7.40 -14.40 12.44
CA THR A 53 8.34 -13.30 12.18
C THR A 53 9.73 -13.81 11.88
N TYR A 54 10.26 -14.70 12.72
CA TYR A 54 11.60 -15.24 12.58
C TYR A 54 11.82 -16.02 11.26
N PRO A 55 10.95 -16.96 10.84
CA PRO A 55 11.08 -17.61 9.53
C PRO A 55 11.07 -16.63 8.36
N VAL A 56 10.23 -15.58 8.42
CA VAL A 56 10.19 -14.53 7.39
C VAL A 56 11.51 -13.74 7.37
N GLU A 57 12.02 -13.32 8.52
CA GLU A 57 13.30 -12.61 8.62
C GLU A 57 14.46 -13.41 8.04
N VAL A 58 14.58 -14.68 8.44
CA VAL A 58 15.64 -15.58 7.96
C VAL A 58 15.57 -15.75 6.44
N ALA A 59 14.38 -15.93 5.89
CA ALA A 59 14.22 -16.06 4.45
C ALA A 59 14.57 -14.76 3.69
N MET A 60 14.18 -13.61 4.24
CA MET A 60 14.42 -12.31 3.62
C MET A 60 15.88 -11.85 3.77
N SER A 61 16.59 -12.28 4.82
CA SER A 61 18.01 -11.94 5.00
C SER A 61 18.93 -12.52 3.92
N ASN A 62 18.48 -13.53 3.19
CA ASN A 62 19.23 -14.14 2.10
C ASN A 62 19.01 -13.43 0.74
N LEU A 63 18.23 -12.36 0.69
CA LEU A 63 18.02 -11.59 -0.53
C LEU A 63 19.22 -10.68 -0.83
N PRO A 64 19.57 -10.48 -2.10
CA PRO A 64 20.66 -9.59 -2.48
C PRO A 64 20.30 -8.12 -2.20
N ASN A 65 21.30 -7.32 -1.87
CA ASN A 65 21.19 -5.87 -1.67
C ASN A 65 20.18 -5.45 -0.59
N VAL A 66 19.98 -6.28 0.41
CA VAL A 66 19.24 -5.92 1.63
C VAL A 66 20.20 -5.14 2.53
N GLU A 67 19.84 -3.91 2.87
CA GLU A 67 20.57 -3.06 3.80
C GLU A 67 20.17 -3.29 5.24
N GLU A 68 18.87 -3.41 5.48
CA GLU A 68 18.33 -3.56 6.82
C GLU A 68 17.01 -4.35 6.82
N ILE A 69 16.78 -5.13 7.86
CA ILE A 69 15.50 -5.78 8.15
C ILE A 69 15.03 -5.32 9.51
N ARG A 70 13.79 -4.83 9.57
CA ARG A 70 13.11 -4.43 10.81
C ARG A 70 11.83 -5.21 10.95
N SER A 71 11.58 -5.74 12.13
CA SER A 71 10.33 -6.45 12.40
C SER A 71 9.58 -5.88 13.59
N ILE A 72 8.27 -6.07 13.57
CA ILE A 72 7.38 -5.73 14.67
C ILE A 72 6.42 -6.91 14.86
N SER A 73 6.58 -7.61 15.99
CA SER A 73 5.65 -8.65 16.43
C SER A 73 4.69 -8.08 17.46
N ARG A 74 3.40 -8.20 17.22
CA ARG A 74 2.32 -7.82 18.13
C ARG A 74 1.29 -8.93 18.21
N PHE A 75 0.40 -8.87 19.21
CA PHE A 75 -0.72 -9.81 19.29
C PHE A 75 -1.52 -9.82 17.97
N GLY A 76 -1.56 -10.98 17.33
CA GLY A 76 -2.28 -11.16 16.07
C GLY A 76 -1.64 -10.58 14.81
N LEU A 77 -0.45 -9.97 14.89
CA LEU A 77 0.16 -9.26 13.76
C LEU A 77 1.69 -9.37 13.74
N SER A 78 2.24 -9.77 12.62
CA SER A 78 3.66 -9.64 12.28
C SER A 78 3.82 -8.68 11.11
N VAL A 79 4.77 -7.76 11.21
CA VAL A 79 5.17 -6.85 10.13
C VAL A 79 6.69 -6.91 10.01
N VAL A 80 7.18 -7.38 8.88
CA VAL A 80 8.62 -7.41 8.55
C VAL A 80 8.86 -6.40 7.42
N THR A 81 9.69 -5.40 7.69
CA THR A 81 10.08 -4.37 6.74
C THR A 81 11.50 -4.66 6.26
N ILE A 82 11.66 -4.86 4.97
CA ILE A 82 12.94 -5.12 4.32
C ILE A 82 13.33 -3.85 3.55
N VAL A 83 14.48 -3.29 3.89
CA VAL A 83 15.05 -2.10 3.23
C VAL A 83 16.11 -2.57 2.25
N PHE A 84 15.99 -2.12 1.02
CA PHE A 84 16.89 -2.41 -0.07
C PHE A 84 17.67 -1.17 -0.49
N ASP A 85 18.78 -1.37 -1.17
CA ASP A 85 19.53 -0.31 -1.81
C ASP A 85 18.63 0.46 -2.82
N ASP A 86 18.73 1.79 -2.81
CA ASP A 86 17.94 2.68 -3.66
C ASP A 86 18.17 2.45 -5.16
N ASP A 87 19.36 1.97 -5.55
CA ASP A 87 19.71 1.68 -6.94
C ASP A 87 18.91 0.52 -7.55
N MET A 88 18.26 -0.32 -6.73
CA MET A 88 17.45 -1.46 -7.22
C MET A 88 16.11 -1.06 -7.83
N GLY A 89 15.67 0.17 -7.63
CA GLY A 89 14.32 0.62 -8.01
C GLY A 89 13.22 -0.10 -7.23
N THR A 90 11.97 0.26 -7.47
CA THR A 90 10.82 -0.19 -6.65
C THR A 90 10.34 -1.60 -6.96
N TYR A 91 10.45 -2.07 -8.20
CA TYR A 91 9.80 -3.32 -8.63
C TYR A 91 10.64 -4.57 -8.41
N LEU A 92 11.95 -4.50 -8.61
CA LEU A 92 12.84 -5.66 -8.46
C LEU A 92 12.86 -6.20 -7.02
N PRO A 93 13.00 -5.37 -5.96
CA PRO A 93 12.88 -5.82 -4.58
C PRO A 93 11.57 -6.55 -4.30
N ARG A 94 10.45 -6.03 -4.80
CA ARG A 94 9.14 -6.64 -4.61
C ARG A 94 9.02 -8.01 -5.28
N GLN A 95 9.60 -8.16 -6.47
CA GLN A 95 9.63 -9.45 -7.16
C GLN A 95 10.43 -10.49 -6.38
N LEU A 96 11.62 -10.12 -5.88
CA LEU A 96 12.46 -10.99 -5.07
C LEU A 96 11.77 -11.41 -3.76
N VAL A 97 11.14 -10.45 -3.08
CA VAL A 97 10.36 -10.73 -1.87
C VAL A 97 9.17 -11.62 -2.17
N ALA A 98 8.45 -11.42 -3.28
CA ALA A 98 7.30 -12.26 -3.66
C ALA A 98 7.72 -13.71 -3.93
N GLU A 99 8.87 -13.92 -4.57
CA GLU A 99 9.42 -15.25 -4.82
C GLU A 99 9.79 -15.96 -3.51
N LYS A 100 10.52 -15.29 -2.64
CA LYS A 100 10.88 -15.83 -1.31
C LYS A 100 9.68 -16.05 -0.40
N LEU A 101 8.66 -15.20 -0.52
CA LEU A 101 7.45 -15.32 0.27
C LEU A 101 6.70 -16.64 0.00
N ASN A 102 6.76 -17.16 -1.21
CA ASN A 102 6.18 -18.45 -1.54
C ASN A 102 6.89 -19.61 -0.81
N GLU A 103 8.21 -19.55 -0.68
CA GLU A 103 8.97 -20.54 0.09
C GLU A 103 8.63 -20.48 1.60
N VAL A 104 8.45 -19.26 2.12
CA VAL A 104 8.12 -19.06 3.55
C VAL A 104 6.70 -19.55 3.86
N LYS A 105 5.76 -19.40 2.94
CA LYS A 105 4.38 -19.88 3.13
C LYS A 105 4.30 -21.37 3.43
N GLU A 106 5.20 -22.16 2.84
CA GLU A 106 5.28 -23.60 3.08
C GLU A 106 5.86 -23.95 4.46
N GLN A 107 6.62 -23.04 5.07
CA GLN A 107 7.24 -23.24 6.38
C GLN A 107 6.31 -22.86 7.54
N ILE A 108 5.33 -21.98 7.30
CA ILE A 108 4.36 -21.57 8.31
C ILE A 108 3.23 -22.62 8.37
N PRO A 109 2.92 -23.19 9.55
CA PRO A 109 1.87 -24.19 9.68
C PRO A 109 0.49 -23.63 9.27
N GLU A 110 -0.34 -24.46 8.66
CA GLU A 110 -1.70 -24.09 8.27
C GLU A 110 -2.51 -23.60 9.48
N GLY A 111 -3.22 -22.49 9.29
CA GLY A 111 -4.07 -21.89 10.33
C GLY A 111 -3.41 -20.77 11.14
N PHE A 112 -2.09 -20.56 11.00
CA PHE A 112 -1.38 -19.48 11.69
C PHE A 112 -1.28 -18.16 10.89
N GLY A 113 -1.95 -18.09 9.77
CA GLY A 113 -1.99 -16.93 8.90
C GLY A 113 -1.12 -17.08 7.66
N GLU A 114 -1.41 -16.27 6.66
CA GLU A 114 -0.64 -16.24 5.42
C GLU A 114 0.14 -14.93 5.33
N PRO A 115 1.47 -14.98 5.17
CA PRO A 115 2.27 -13.80 4.90
C PRO A 115 1.90 -13.22 3.53
N SER A 116 1.66 -11.94 3.51
CA SER A 116 1.31 -11.17 2.32
C SER A 116 2.19 -9.95 2.20
N MET A 117 2.50 -9.57 0.96
CA MET A 117 3.26 -8.36 0.72
C MET A 117 2.38 -7.13 0.92
N GLY A 118 2.88 -6.17 1.68
CA GLY A 118 2.24 -4.87 1.87
C GLY A 118 2.19 -4.05 0.58
N PRO A 119 1.36 -3.00 0.56
CA PRO A 119 1.30 -2.05 -0.55
C PRO A 119 2.65 -1.37 -0.78
N ILE A 120 2.81 -0.73 -1.94
CA ILE A 120 3.96 0.13 -2.20
C ILE A 120 3.80 1.35 -1.30
N SER A 121 4.54 1.39 -0.18
CA SER A 121 4.55 2.53 0.72
C SER A 121 5.83 3.33 0.53
N THR A 122 5.74 4.38 -0.26
CA THR A 122 6.68 5.49 -0.17
C THR A 122 6.07 6.55 0.76
N GLY A 123 6.87 7.40 1.39
CA GLY A 123 6.35 8.48 2.24
C GLY A 123 5.41 9.44 1.50
N LEU A 124 5.45 9.42 0.17
CA LEU A 124 4.56 10.13 -0.75
C LEU A 124 3.52 9.22 -1.42
N GLY A 125 3.55 7.90 -1.14
CA GLY A 125 2.70 6.92 -1.83
C GLY A 125 1.24 6.95 -1.44
N GLU A 126 0.91 7.36 -0.21
CA GLU A 126 -0.46 7.56 0.23
C GLU A 126 -0.92 8.99 -0.02
N ILE A 127 -1.22 9.30 -1.27
CA ILE A 127 -1.62 10.65 -1.68
C ILE A 127 -3.04 10.96 -1.20
N TYR A 128 -3.88 9.93 -0.91
CA TYR A 128 -5.30 10.15 -0.71
C TYR A 128 -6.01 9.07 0.13
N GLN A 129 -6.66 9.47 1.21
CA GLN A 129 -7.43 8.61 2.08
C GLN A 129 -8.90 9.04 2.09
N TYR A 130 -9.88 8.13 1.93
CA TYR A 130 -11.32 8.40 1.97
C TYR A 130 -12.10 7.44 2.86
N THR A 131 -13.24 7.87 3.32
CA THR A 131 -14.14 7.02 4.13
C THR A 131 -15.47 6.84 3.42
N LEU A 132 -15.90 5.61 3.24
CA LEU A 132 -17.27 5.32 2.85
C LEU A 132 -18.20 5.38 4.07
N LYS A 133 -19.21 6.24 3.99
CA LYS A 133 -20.23 6.37 5.03
C LYS A 133 -21.62 6.18 4.42
N VAL A 134 -22.48 5.44 5.11
CA VAL A 134 -23.89 5.36 4.74
C VAL A 134 -24.58 6.67 5.15
N LYS A 135 -25.36 7.25 4.22
CA LYS A 135 -26.22 8.39 4.57
C LYS A 135 -27.21 7.98 5.68
N PRO A 136 -27.59 8.92 6.57
CA PRO A 136 -28.50 8.61 7.68
C PRO A 136 -29.79 7.92 7.27
N GLU A 137 -30.33 8.25 6.10
CA GLU A 137 -31.56 7.73 5.52
C GLU A 137 -31.49 6.23 5.16
N TYR A 138 -30.28 5.69 4.94
CA TYR A 138 -30.05 4.32 4.48
C TYR A 138 -29.27 3.45 5.48
N ARG A 139 -29.16 3.89 6.74
CA ARG A 139 -28.39 3.18 7.77
C ARG A 139 -28.90 1.76 8.05
N ASP A 140 -30.22 1.57 7.94
CA ASP A 140 -30.84 0.27 8.17
C ASP A 140 -30.79 -0.64 6.94
N THR A 141 -30.45 -0.08 5.77
CA THR A 141 -30.42 -0.83 4.50
C THR A 141 -29.04 -1.41 4.18
N TYR A 142 -27.96 -0.69 4.52
CA TYR A 142 -26.59 -1.08 4.18
C TYR A 142 -25.79 -1.40 5.44
N SER A 143 -25.27 -2.61 5.49
CA SER A 143 -24.35 -3.06 6.54
C SER A 143 -22.89 -2.66 6.23
N ILE A 144 -22.02 -2.75 7.23
CA ILE A 144 -20.58 -2.53 7.08
C ILE A 144 -19.96 -3.49 6.04
N SER A 145 -20.47 -4.72 5.96
CA SER A 145 -20.03 -5.70 4.96
C SER A 145 -20.50 -5.36 3.54
N ASP A 146 -21.63 -4.65 3.39
CA ASP A 146 -22.06 -4.14 2.09
C ASP A 146 -21.16 -3.00 1.62
N LEU A 147 -20.78 -2.09 2.52
CA LEU A 147 -19.82 -1.03 2.21
C LEU A 147 -18.46 -1.60 1.80
N ARG A 148 -17.98 -2.62 2.48
CA ARG A 148 -16.74 -3.30 2.10
C ARG A 148 -16.84 -3.93 0.71
N THR A 149 -17.95 -4.58 0.42
CA THR A 149 -18.20 -5.17 -0.90
C THR A 149 -18.26 -4.09 -1.99
N MET A 150 -18.91 -2.96 -1.72
CA MET A 150 -18.93 -1.81 -2.66
C MET A 150 -17.54 -1.24 -2.87
N GLN A 151 -16.74 -1.13 -1.80
CA GLN A 151 -15.36 -0.68 -1.90
C GLN A 151 -14.54 -1.60 -2.81
N ASP A 152 -14.55 -2.91 -2.57
CA ASP A 152 -13.69 -3.85 -3.27
C ASP A 152 -14.13 -4.07 -4.74
N TRP A 153 -15.44 -4.07 -5.00
CA TRP A 153 -15.97 -4.41 -6.33
C TRP A 153 -16.26 -3.21 -7.23
N ILE A 154 -16.61 -2.08 -6.67
CA ILE A 154 -17.02 -0.90 -7.44
C ILE A 154 -15.95 0.19 -7.33
N VAL A 155 -15.68 0.68 -6.14
CA VAL A 155 -14.85 1.87 -5.96
C VAL A 155 -13.40 1.59 -6.33
N GLN A 156 -12.82 0.51 -5.83
CA GLN A 156 -11.43 0.13 -6.12
C GLN A 156 -11.19 -0.05 -7.62
N ARG A 157 -12.10 -0.72 -8.32
CA ARG A 157 -11.98 -0.91 -9.77
C ARG A 157 -12.07 0.38 -10.57
N GLN A 158 -12.99 1.27 -10.17
CA GLN A 158 -13.14 2.55 -10.87
C GLN A 158 -11.97 3.49 -10.59
N MET A 159 -11.46 3.48 -9.36
CA MET A 159 -10.29 4.28 -8.98
C MET A 159 -9.01 3.79 -9.66
N ALA A 160 -8.83 2.48 -9.81
CA ALA A 160 -7.68 1.91 -10.51
C ALA A 160 -7.66 2.22 -12.02
N MET A 161 -8.79 2.66 -12.61
CA MET A 161 -8.85 3.12 -14.01
C MET A 161 -8.48 4.60 -14.17
N VAL A 162 -8.22 5.34 -13.10
CA VAL A 162 -7.83 6.74 -13.16
C VAL A 162 -6.32 6.82 -13.41
N ASP A 163 -5.92 7.60 -14.40
CA ASP A 163 -4.50 7.80 -14.72
C ASP A 163 -3.73 8.32 -13.50
N GLY A 164 -2.60 7.68 -13.19
CA GLY A 164 -1.76 8.03 -12.05
C GLY A 164 -2.12 7.33 -10.74
N VAL A 165 -3.20 6.53 -10.68
CA VAL A 165 -3.51 5.68 -9.53
C VAL A 165 -2.82 4.33 -9.71
N VAL A 166 -1.82 4.06 -8.90
CA VAL A 166 -1.05 2.81 -8.94
C VAL A 166 -1.74 1.71 -8.15
N GLU A 167 -2.27 2.03 -6.97
CA GLU A 167 -2.89 1.07 -6.07
C GLU A 167 -3.98 1.72 -5.22
N VAL A 168 -5.03 0.97 -4.91
CA VAL A 168 -6.12 1.38 -4.03
C VAL A 168 -6.28 0.34 -2.93
N ASN A 169 -5.90 0.69 -1.71
CA ASN A 169 -5.96 -0.20 -0.56
C ASN A 169 -7.20 0.08 0.29
N ALA A 170 -7.85 -0.97 0.74
CA ALA A 170 -9.00 -0.88 1.62
C ALA A 170 -8.66 -1.45 3.00
N ILE A 171 -8.75 -0.62 4.04
CA ILE A 171 -8.51 -1.00 5.42
C ILE A 171 -9.84 -1.00 6.18
N GLY A 172 -10.13 -2.11 6.88
CA GLY A 172 -11.36 -2.26 7.68
C GLY A 172 -12.55 -2.81 6.91
N GLY A 173 -13.66 -2.92 7.63
CA GLY A 173 -14.88 -3.57 7.14
C GLY A 173 -14.83 -5.11 7.19
N LYS A 174 -16.01 -5.74 7.17
CA LYS A 174 -16.13 -7.20 7.14
C LYS A 174 -16.25 -7.69 5.71
N ILE A 175 -15.41 -8.64 5.32
CA ILE A 175 -15.54 -9.31 4.03
C ILE A 175 -16.71 -10.30 4.11
N LYS A 176 -17.63 -10.25 3.14
CA LYS A 176 -18.69 -11.26 3.00
C LYS A 176 -18.04 -12.58 2.60
N GLN A 177 -17.90 -13.49 3.54
CA GLN A 177 -17.50 -14.87 3.25
C GLN A 177 -18.76 -15.72 3.06
N LYS A 178 -18.84 -16.44 1.95
CA LYS A 178 -19.87 -17.45 1.72
C LYS A 178 -19.45 -18.71 2.48
N LYS A 179 -19.63 -18.72 3.81
CA LYS A 179 -19.45 -19.91 4.62
C LYS A 179 -20.81 -20.46 4.95
N GLY A 180 -21.04 -21.72 4.62
CA GLY A 180 -22.20 -22.43 5.14
C GLY A 180 -22.14 -22.48 6.66
N GLY A 181 -22.97 -21.72 7.31
CA GLY A 181 -23.28 -21.82 8.73
C GLY A 181 -22.33 -21.13 9.69
N GLN A 182 -22.87 -20.11 10.30
CA GLN A 182 -22.64 -19.53 11.62
C GLN A 182 -22.04 -18.13 11.68
N ASN A 183 -22.87 -17.25 12.25
CA ASN A 183 -22.58 -15.86 12.54
C ASN A 183 -21.48 -15.71 13.56
N ASP A 184 -20.53 -14.82 13.33
CA ASP A 184 -19.90 -14.15 14.45
C ASP A 184 -19.44 -12.72 14.11
N VAL A 185 -19.51 -11.86 15.13
CA VAL A 185 -19.47 -10.41 15.04
C VAL A 185 -18.20 -9.92 15.69
N SER A 186 -17.32 -9.29 14.95
CA SER A 186 -16.29 -8.45 15.54
C SER A 186 -16.10 -7.14 14.81
N HIS A 187 -16.02 -6.09 15.59
CA HIS A 187 -16.05 -4.68 15.25
C HIS A 187 -14.63 -4.14 15.07
N TRP A 188 -14.28 -3.61 13.91
CA TRP A 188 -13.24 -2.56 13.77
C TRP A 188 -13.47 -1.77 12.50
N THR A 189 -13.55 -0.46 12.65
CA THR A 189 -13.75 0.50 11.57
C THR A 189 -12.47 1.32 11.44
N HIS A 190 -11.85 1.36 10.27
CA HIS A 190 -10.75 2.29 9.99
C HIS A 190 -11.01 3.13 8.74
N LEU A 191 -10.55 4.36 8.84
CA LEU A 191 -10.75 5.49 7.94
C LEU A 191 -9.75 5.46 6.79
N ILE A 192 -10.21 5.76 5.59
CA ILE A 192 -9.39 6.08 4.43
C ILE A 192 -9.92 7.38 3.82
N VAL A 193 -9.08 8.42 3.64
CA VAL A 193 -9.47 9.79 3.24
C VAL A 193 -8.78 10.21 1.92
N LEU A 194 -9.48 10.69 0.91
CA LEU A 194 -9.01 11.11 -0.45
C LEU A 194 -8.70 12.62 -0.61
N PRO A 195 -7.68 13.12 -1.42
CA PRO A 195 -7.41 14.55 -1.70
C PRO A 195 -8.53 15.30 -2.43
N PRO A 196 -8.68 16.61 -2.17
CA PRO A 196 -9.83 17.40 -2.64
C PRO A 196 -9.93 17.57 -4.16
N ASN A 197 -8.85 17.41 -4.89
CA ASN A 197 -8.76 17.79 -6.31
C ASN A 197 -9.37 16.77 -7.28
N LEU A 198 -9.55 15.52 -6.87
CA LEU A 198 -10.09 14.45 -7.72
C LEU A 198 -11.62 14.33 -7.67
N ILE A 199 -12.25 14.91 -6.66
CA ILE A 199 -13.71 14.84 -6.49
C ILE A 199 -14.42 15.84 -7.43
N ARG A 200 -13.76 16.93 -7.81
CA ARG A 200 -14.40 18.05 -8.50
C ARG A 200 -14.73 17.81 -9.97
N HIS A 201 -14.06 16.88 -10.64
CA HIS A 201 -14.26 16.64 -12.08
C HIS A 201 -15.26 15.55 -12.46
N LYS A 202 -15.76 14.76 -11.51
CA LYS A 202 -16.69 13.66 -11.82
C LYS A 202 -18.06 13.76 -11.12
N ALA A 203 -18.27 14.76 -10.29
CA ALA A 203 -19.56 14.99 -9.62
C ALA A 203 -20.54 15.83 -10.48
N GLU A 204 -20.10 16.38 -11.64
CA GLU A 204 -20.94 17.15 -12.54
C GLU A 204 -21.45 16.37 -13.78
N SER A 205 -21.23 15.07 -13.83
CA SER A 205 -21.67 14.23 -14.96
C SER A 205 -22.40 12.94 -14.57
N ILE A 206 -23.19 12.97 -13.47
CA ILE A 206 -24.24 11.97 -13.17
C ILE A 206 -25.49 12.70 -12.75
#